data_f4fe7055c301ac1880607a572d2a8a13
#
_entry.id   f4fe7055c301ac1880607a572d2a8a13
#
_cell.length_a   1.000
_cell.length_b   1.000
_cell.length_c   1.000
_cell.angle_alpha   90.00
_cell.angle_beta   90.00
_cell.angle_gamma   90.00
#
_symmetry.space_group_name_H-M   'P 1'
#
loop_
_entity.id
_entity.type
_entity.pdbx_description
1 polymer ?
#
loop_
_entity_poly.entity_id
_entity_poly.type
_entity_poly.pdbx_seq_one_letter_code
_entity_poly.pdbx_strand_id
1 'polypeptide(L)'
;VAEKLNAGIQSVNVVDVMKKHAEEDIYLRTDHHWQARGAYYAARTFAEAAGVPFADLSTYTDESIPGYVGTMYGFSQDTRILNDPDDFHYFVPASNYVASYYDTSFNYQYEDDLFADVDTANAYLKFLGGDSCIVKVDTQMKNGRKLLVIKDSFGNAEIPFYTNSFEQIYVADVRYLECNLVSFIKDMGITDVLFTMSAYSVVGDNADNIQNLIAQNAGETITDSHIVPSVTPKTVMPTATSAPTTTSGTDTAANTTSTSTEDTSSAKE
;
A
#
# COMPACT_ATOMS: atom_id res chain seq x y z
N VAL A 1 -24.73 6.57 -5.51
CA VAL A 1 -24.61 5.42 -4.58
C VAL A 1 -24.82 5.90 -3.16
N ALA A 2 -24.07 6.89 -2.67
CA ALA A 2 -24.10 7.37 -1.29
C ALA A 2 -25.53 7.72 -0.77
N GLU A 3 -26.38 8.35 -1.60
CA GLU A 3 -27.76 8.71 -1.25
C GLU A 3 -28.70 7.49 -1.06
N LYS A 4 -28.26 6.30 -1.47
CA LYS A 4 -29.05 5.06 -1.37
C LYS A 4 -28.55 4.11 -0.27
N LEU A 5 -27.53 4.51 0.48
CA LEU A 5 -27.03 3.70 1.59
C LEU A 5 -28.02 3.71 2.75
N ASN A 6 -28.15 2.59 3.43
CA ASN A 6 -28.97 2.48 4.63
C ASN A 6 -28.42 3.34 5.77
N ALA A 7 -29.29 3.76 6.68
CA ALA A 7 -28.88 4.47 7.89
C ALA A 7 -27.88 3.59 8.68
N GLY A 8 -26.76 4.18 9.06
CA GLY A 8 -25.67 3.49 9.76
C GLY A 8 -24.50 3.07 8.85
N ILE A 9 -24.66 3.15 7.52
CA ILE A 9 -23.54 2.98 6.59
C ILE A 9 -23.00 4.36 6.24
N GLN A 10 -21.74 4.62 6.58
CA GLN A 10 -21.07 5.88 6.28
C GLN A 10 -20.46 5.86 4.88
N SER A 11 -20.80 6.86 4.07
CA SER A 11 -20.11 7.08 2.80
C SER A 11 -18.82 7.86 3.03
N VAL A 12 -17.70 7.35 2.53
CA VAL A 12 -16.39 8.04 2.53
C VAL A 12 -16.16 8.62 1.14
N ASN A 13 -16.20 9.96 1.04
CA ASN A 13 -16.03 10.64 -0.24
C ASN A 13 -14.55 10.97 -0.50
N VAL A 14 -13.89 10.13 -1.28
CA VAL A 14 -12.48 10.32 -1.66
C VAL A 14 -12.31 11.25 -2.87
N VAL A 15 -13.39 11.55 -3.62
CA VAL A 15 -13.30 12.34 -4.86
C VAL A 15 -12.78 13.76 -4.58
N ASP A 16 -13.25 14.39 -3.52
CA ASP A 16 -12.87 15.77 -3.21
C ASP A 16 -11.42 15.86 -2.73
N VAL A 17 -10.92 14.85 -2.02
CA VAL A 17 -9.51 14.81 -1.62
C VAL A 17 -8.62 14.55 -2.83
N MET A 18 -8.99 13.63 -3.74
CA MET A 18 -8.24 13.41 -4.97
C MET A 18 -8.16 14.66 -5.85
N LYS A 19 -9.24 15.43 -5.95
CA LYS A 19 -9.23 16.71 -6.68
C LYS A 19 -8.28 17.74 -6.08
N LYS A 20 -8.15 17.80 -4.75
CA LYS A 20 -7.21 18.72 -4.08
C LYS A 20 -5.76 18.38 -4.35
N HIS A 21 -5.47 17.13 -4.64
CA HIS A 21 -4.13 16.58 -4.89
C HIS A 21 -3.92 16.22 -6.38
N ALA A 22 -4.76 16.74 -7.29
CA ALA A 22 -4.73 16.38 -8.71
C ALA A 22 -3.43 16.75 -9.44
N GLU A 23 -2.66 17.70 -8.90
CA GLU A 23 -1.35 18.12 -9.44
C GLU A 23 -0.20 17.24 -8.92
N GLU A 24 -0.49 16.31 -7.99
CA GLU A 24 0.48 15.36 -7.47
C GLU A 24 0.39 14.03 -8.26
N ASP A 25 1.44 13.23 -8.16
CA ASP A 25 1.48 11.90 -8.78
C ASP A 25 0.65 10.89 -7.96
N ILE A 26 -0.67 10.97 -8.11
CA ILE A 26 -1.63 10.14 -7.37
C ILE A 26 -2.22 8.98 -8.18
N TYR A 27 -1.98 8.95 -9.49
CA TYR A 27 -2.37 7.86 -10.39
C TYR A 27 -1.21 7.46 -11.28
N LEU A 28 -1.12 6.16 -11.57
CA LEU A 28 -0.22 5.64 -12.59
C LEU A 28 -0.69 6.10 -13.98
N ARG A 29 0.26 6.44 -14.86
CA ARG A 29 -0.02 6.86 -16.24
C ARG A 29 -0.14 5.68 -17.18
N THR A 30 0.60 4.61 -16.86
CA THR A 30 0.68 3.40 -17.68
C THR A 30 -0.17 2.25 -17.14
N ASP A 31 -0.77 2.42 -15.96
CA ASP A 31 -1.64 1.44 -15.32
C ASP A 31 -3.00 2.05 -14.95
N HIS A 32 -4.02 1.21 -14.74
CA HIS A 32 -5.35 1.67 -14.37
C HIS A 32 -5.50 1.97 -12.87
N HIS A 33 -4.51 1.65 -12.06
CA HIS A 33 -4.53 1.90 -10.62
C HIS A 33 -4.01 3.28 -10.25
N TRP A 34 -4.25 3.66 -9.03
CA TRP A 34 -3.58 4.79 -8.41
C TRP A 34 -2.13 4.46 -8.03
N GLN A 35 -1.32 5.50 -7.82
CA GLN A 35 -0.07 5.42 -7.08
C GLN A 35 -0.35 5.24 -5.59
N ALA A 36 0.62 4.75 -4.82
CA ALA A 36 0.50 4.63 -3.37
C ALA A 36 0.15 5.94 -2.68
N ARG A 37 0.56 7.08 -3.23
CA ARG A 37 0.19 8.41 -2.71
C ARG A 37 -1.33 8.66 -2.82
N GLY A 38 -1.95 8.24 -3.90
CA GLY A 38 -3.42 8.28 -4.05
C GLY A 38 -4.11 7.40 -3.01
N ALA A 39 -3.63 6.16 -2.86
CA ALA A 39 -4.13 5.24 -1.84
C ALA A 39 -3.96 5.78 -0.41
N TYR A 40 -2.86 6.49 -0.11
CA TYR A 40 -2.66 7.18 1.16
C TYR A 40 -3.77 8.20 1.46
N TYR A 41 -4.13 9.03 0.49
CA TYR A 41 -5.19 10.02 0.69
C TYR A 41 -6.56 9.38 0.90
N ALA A 42 -6.85 8.28 0.20
CA ALA A 42 -8.06 7.49 0.42
C ALA A 42 -8.09 6.87 1.82
N ALA A 43 -7.02 6.20 2.21
CA ALA A 43 -6.86 5.58 3.51
C ALA A 43 -6.98 6.60 4.66
N ARG A 44 -6.36 7.78 4.52
CA ARG A 44 -6.48 8.87 5.48
C ARG A 44 -7.91 9.34 5.64
N THR A 45 -8.63 9.52 4.53
CA THR A 45 -10.03 9.97 4.55
C THR A 45 -10.92 8.96 5.28
N PHE A 46 -10.68 7.66 5.08
CA PHE A 46 -11.37 6.62 5.83
C PHE A 46 -11.00 6.64 7.33
N ALA A 47 -9.71 6.72 7.66
CA ALA A 47 -9.26 6.74 9.05
C ALA A 47 -9.85 7.92 9.84
N GLU A 48 -9.93 9.11 9.22
CA GLU A 48 -10.60 10.30 9.78
C GLU A 48 -12.10 10.02 10.02
N ALA A 49 -12.78 9.40 9.07
CA ALA A 49 -14.19 9.03 9.19
C ALA A 49 -14.43 7.96 10.28
N ALA A 50 -13.52 7.01 10.42
CA ALA A 50 -13.55 5.97 11.45
C ALA A 50 -13.11 6.47 12.83
N GLY A 51 -12.53 7.67 12.93
CA GLY A 51 -12.03 8.26 14.18
C GLY A 51 -10.87 7.48 14.78
N VAL A 52 -9.99 6.93 13.94
CA VAL A 52 -8.78 6.22 14.37
C VAL A 52 -7.52 7.06 14.11
N PRO A 53 -6.40 6.81 14.83
CA PRO A 53 -5.13 7.45 14.52
C PRO A 53 -4.71 7.14 13.08
N PHE A 54 -3.98 8.08 12.46
CA PHE A 54 -3.42 7.87 11.14
C PHE A 54 -2.03 8.52 11.06
N ALA A 55 -1.05 7.82 10.53
CA ALA A 55 0.33 8.29 10.47
C ALA A 55 0.53 9.27 9.30
N ASP A 56 1.34 10.30 9.52
CA ASP A 56 1.73 11.22 8.45
C ASP A 56 2.63 10.51 7.42
N LEU A 57 2.48 10.85 6.13
CA LEU A 57 3.23 10.21 5.05
C LEU A 57 4.74 10.32 5.24
N SER A 58 5.21 11.39 5.86
CA SER A 58 6.64 11.60 6.17
C SER A 58 7.23 10.58 7.14
N THR A 59 6.39 9.77 7.81
CA THR A 59 6.84 8.71 8.72
C THR A 59 7.09 7.37 8.02
N TYR A 60 6.75 7.29 6.73
CA TYR A 60 6.98 6.12 5.90
C TYR A 60 8.29 6.29 5.11
N THR A 61 8.93 5.17 4.77
CA THR A 61 10.03 5.17 3.81
C THR A 61 9.44 5.08 2.40
N ASP A 62 9.74 6.08 1.57
CA ASP A 62 9.36 6.11 0.15
C ASP A 62 10.37 5.26 -0.65
N GLU A 63 9.88 4.19 -1.24
CA GLU A 63 10.65 3.27 -2.09
C GLU A 63 10.05 3.29 -3.50
N SER A 64 10.85 2.96 -4.51
CA SER A 64 10.36 2.95 -5.89
C SER A 64 10.92 1.81 -6.75
N ILE A 65 10.13 1.43 -7.75
CA ILE A 65 10.54 0.53 -8.83
C ILE A 65 10.44 1.32 -10.14
N PRO A 66 11.56 1.76 -10.71
CA PRO A 66 11.55 2.58 -11.92
C PRO A 66 11.23 1.75 -13.17
N GLY A 67 10.63 2.40 -14.16
CA GLY A 67 10.42 1.83 -15.48
C GLY A 67 9.20 0.90 -15.60
N TYR A 68 8.23 1.03 -14.72
CA TYR A 68 7.00 0.25 -14.77
C TYR A 68 6.13 0.64 -15.96
N VAL A 69 5.73 -0.35 -16.74
CA VAL A 69 4.71 -0.24 -17.79
C VAL A 69 3.56 -1.17 -17.42
N GLY A 70 2.45 -0.58 -16.99
CA GLY A 70 1.30 -1.30 -16.49
C GLY A 70 0.30 -1.73 -17.56
N THR A 71 -0.88 -2.07 -17.11
CA THR A 71 -1.94 -2.73 -17.87
C THR A 71 -2.51 -1.90 -19.03
N MET A 72 -2.34 -0.57 -19.02
CA MET A 72 -2.86 0.30 -20.09
C MET A 72 -2.20 0.01 -21.44
N TYR A 73 -0.93 -0.41 -21.44
CA TYR A 73 -0.28 -0.88 -22.66
C TYR A 73 -0.92 -2.19 -23.16
N GLY A 74 -1.17 -3.13 -22.25
CA GLY A 74 -1.83 -4.39 -22.59
C GLY A 74 -3.21 -4.20 -23.24
N PHE A 75 -3.99 -3.24 -22.75
CA PHE A 75 -5.33 -2.93 -23.28
C PHE A 75 -5.29 -2.15 -24.58
N SER A 76 -4.42 -1.13 -24.68
CA SER A 76 -4.43 -0.19 -25.80
C SER A 76 -3.51 -0.58 -26.95
N GLN A 77 -2.43 -1.32 -26.68
CA GLN A 77 -1.30 -1.60 -27.58
C GLN A 77 -0.64 -0.31 -28.12
N ASP A 78 -0.81 0.81 -27.41
CA ASP A 78 -0.23 2.09 -27.78
C ASP A 78 1.24 2.16 -27.36
N THR A 79 2.13 2.11 -28.34
CA THR A 79 3.59 2.13 -28.11
C THR A 79 4.10 3.42 -27.47
N ARG A 80 3.32 4.50 -27.47
CA ARG A 80 3.69 5.75 -26.78
C ARG A 80 3.83 5.54 -25.28
N ILE A 81 3.03 4.61 -24.70
CA ILE A 81 3.10 4.24 -23.28
C ILE A 81 4.49 3.68 -22.91
N LEU A 82 5.14 2.95 -23.82
CA LEU A 82 6.46 2.38 -23.60
C LEU A 82 7.57 3.44 -23.49
N ASN A 83 7.33 4.64 -24.05
CA ASN A 83 8.32 5.70 -24.08
C ASN A 83 8.31 6.60 -22.83
N ASP A 84 7.30 6.43 -21.97
CA ASP A 84 7.14 7.21 -20.76
C ASP A 84 6.62 6.31 -19.62
N PRO A 85 7.45 5.34 -19.15
CA PRO A 85 7.09 4.42 -18.05
C PRO A 85 6.92 5.19 -16.75
N ASP A 86 6.22 4.57 -15.79
CA ASP A 86 6.06 5.11 -14.45
C ASP A 86 7.27 4.76 -13.56
N ASP A 87 7.58 5.64 -12.61
CA ASP A 87 8.27 5.27 -11.39
C ASP A 87 7.19 4.82 -10.38
N PHE A 88 7.14 3.52 -10.13
CA PHE A 88 6.15 2.94 -9.21
C PHE A 88 6.61 3.13 -7.78
N HIS A 89 5.90 3.96 -7.01
CA HIS A 89 6.20 4.24 -5.61
C HIS A 89 5.41 3.37 -4.65
N TYR A 90 6.02 3.00 -3.51
CA TYR A 90 5.34 2.37 -2.38
C TYR A 90 5.92 2.88 -1.06
N PHE A 91 5.08 2.96 -0.03
CA PHE A 91 5.44 3.57 1.25
C PHE A 91 5.50 2.51 2.35
N VAL A 92 6.72 2.23 2.83
CA VAL A 92 6.97 1.21 3.87
C VAL A 92 6.77 1.84 5.25
N PRO A 93 5.85 1.29 6.09
CA PRO A 93 5.61 1.82 7.42
C PRO A 93 6.81 1.59 8.35
N ALA A 94 7.08 2.55 9.24
CA ALA A 94 8.11 2.42 10.27
C ALA A 94 7.69 1.49 11.41
N SER A 95 6.38 1.26 11.59
CA SER A 95 5.82 0.37 12.62
C SER A 95 6.03 -1.10 12.28
N ASN A 96 6.20 -1.94 13.31
CA ASN A 96 6.23 -3.37 13.11
C ASN A 96 4.81 -3.93 12.93
N TYR A 97 4.72 -4.93 12.11
CA TYR A 97 3.53 -5.77 11.91
C TYR A 97 3.97 -7.19 11.59
N VAL A 98 3.01 -8.12 11.64
CA VAL A 98 3.13 -9.47 11.09
C VAL A 98 1.98 -9.67 10.14
N ALA A 99 2.26 -10.03 8.89
CA ALA A 99 1.24 -10.36 7.92
C ALA A 99 1.19 -11.87 7.69
N SER A 100 0.02 -12.44 7.91
CA SER A 100 -0.28 -13.86 7.76
C SER A 100 -1.23 -14.04 6.58
N TYR A 101 -0.90 -14.94 5.69
CA TYR A 101 -1.62 -15.22 4.45
C TYR A 101 -2.44 -16.49 4.59
N TYR A 102 -3.67 -16.44 4.12
CA TYR A 102 -4.66 -17.51 4.19
C TYR A 102 -5.21 -17.78 2.79
N ASP A 103 -5.74 -18.98 2.57
CA ASP A 103 -6.51 -19.27 1.37
C ASP A 103 -7.89 -18.57 1.42
N THR A 104 -8.68 -18.74 0.37
CA THR A 104 -10.00 -18.11 0.20
C THR A 104 -11.04 -18.56 1.23
N SER A 105 -10.81 -19.68 1.90
CA SER A 105 -11.63 -20.25 2.98
C SER A 105 -11.06 -19.98 4.37
N PHE A 106 -10.10 -19.09 4.51
CA PHE A 106 -9.43 -18.67 5.74
C PHE A 106 -8.62 -19.78 6.43
N ASN A 107 -7.99 -20.68 5.69
CA ASN A 107 -6.99 -21.59 6.22
C ASN A 107 -5.59 -20.98 6.09
N TYR A 108 -4.86 -20.94 7.20
CA TYR A 108 -3.49 -20.39 7.25
C TYR A 108 -2.55 -21.10 6.27
N GLN A 109 -1.74 -20.33 5.56
CA GLN A 109 -0.78 -20.81 4.61
C GLN A 109 0.67 -20.47 5.02
N TYR A 110 0.99 -19.19 5.18
CA TYR A 110 2.34 -18.69 5.51
C TYR A 110 2.31 -17.28 6.08
N GLU A 111 3.45 -16.85 6.62
CA GLU A 111 3.73 -15.44 6.94
C GLU A 111 4.67 -14.87 5.88
N ASP A 112 4.45 -13.61 5.47
CA ASP A 112 5.33 -12.87 4.57
C ASP A 112 5.18 -11.37 4.81
N ASP A 113 5.94 -10.53 4.10
CA ASP A 113 5.79 -9.08 4.12
C ASP A 113 4.51 -8.63 3.37
N LEU A 114 4.01 -7.44 3.66
CA LEU A 114 2.96 -6.79 2.84
C LEU A 114 3.46 -6.39 1.45
N PHE A 115 4.79 -6.36 1.26
CA PHE A 115 5.46 -5.95 0.04
C PHE A 115 6.19 -7.13 -0.60
N ALA A 116 5.50 -7.84 -1.50
CA ALA A 116 6.06 -9.00 -2.19
C ALA A 116 7.31 -8.66 -3.00
N ASP A 117 8.20 -9.64 -3.19
CA ASP A 117 9.32 -9.50 -4.12
C ASP A 117 8.81 -9.70 -5.55
N VAL A 118 8.94 -8.65 -6.37
CA VAL A 118 8.40 -8.60 -7.73
C VAL A 118 9.38 -7.96 -8.70
N ASP A 119 9.32 -8.36 -9.96
CA ASP A 119 10.00 -7.66 -11.05
C ASP A 119 9.25 -6.38 -11.48
N THR A 120 9.92 -5.55 -12.29
CA THR A 120 9.34 -4.28 -12.77
C THR A 120 8.05 -4.47 -13.56
N ALA A 121 7.90 -5.56 -14.33
CA ALA A 121 6.70 -5.79 -15.14
C ALA A 121 5.46 -6.05 -14.29
N ASN A 122 5.65 -6.49 -13.04
CA ASN A 122 4.62 -6.84 -12.09
C ASN A 122 4.59 -5.89 -10.87
N ALA A 123 5.06 -4.64 -11.03
CA ALA A 123 5.28 -3.73 -9.90
C ALA A 123 4.03 -3.54 -9.00
N TYR A 124 2.81 -3.52 -9.56
CA TYR A 124 1.61 -3.37 -8.73
C TYR A 124 1.33 -4.57 -7.81
N LEU A 125 1.81 -5.79 -8.17
CA LEU A 125 1.75 -6.95 -7.27
C LEU A 125 2.67 -6.81 -6.04
N LYS A 126 3.48 -5.74 -5.98
CA LYS A 126 4.23 -5.35 -4.78
C LYS A 126 3.32 -5.33 -3.55
N PHE A 127 2.09 -4.87 -3.72
CA PHE A 127 1.10 -4.87 -2.66
C PHE A 127 0.46 -6.26 -2.52
N LEU A 128 0.73 -6.94 -1.41
CA LEU A 128 0.14 -8.23 -0.98
C LEU A 128 0.45 -9.43 -1.89
N GLY A 129 1.28 -9.30 -2.91
CA GLY A 129 1.56 -10.37 -3.88
C GLY A 129 0.39 -10.70 -4.82
N GLY A 130 -0.75 -9.97 -4.73
CA GLY A 130 -1.95 -10.18 -5.53
C GLY A 130 -3.25 -10.16 -4.74
N ASP A 131 -4.32 -10.70 -5.34
CA ASP A 131 -5.69 -10.53 -4.84
C ASP A 131 -6.30 -11.76 -4.19
N SER A 132 -5.75 -12.96 -4.44
CA SER A 132 -6.42 -14.23 -4.16
C SER A 132 -6.30 -14.73 -2.72
N CYS A 133 -5.46 -14.11 -1.88
CA CYS A 133 -5.31 -14.49 -0.47
C CYS A 133 -6.16 -13.61 0.44
N ILE A 134 -6.62 -14.19 1.55
CA ILE A 134 -7.01 -13.39 2.70
C ILE A 134 -5.72 -13.07 3.45
N VAL A 135 -5.53 -11.79 3.82
CA VAL A 135 -4.36 -11.35 4.57
C VAL A 135 -4.82 -10.83 5.93
N LYS A 136 -4.23 -11.34 7.01
CA LYS A 136 -4.38 -10.81 8.35
C LYS A 136 -3.11 -10.08 8.75
N VAL A 137 -3.24 -8.84 9.19
CA VAL A 137 -2.12 -8.04 9.66
C VAL A 137 -2.32 -7.79 11.17
N ASP A 138 -1.44 -8.34 11.96
CA ASP A 138 -1.33 -8.04 13.40
C ASP A 138 -0.33 -6.91 13.58
N THR A 139 -0.75 -5.83 14.25
CA THR A 139 0.05 -4.61 14.42
C THR A 139 0.50 -4.42 15.87
N GLN A 140 1.31 -3.41 16.12
CA GLN A 140 1.66 -3.01 17.48
C GLN A 140 0.61 -2.16 18.19
N MET A 141 -0.45 -1.74 17.50
CA MET A 141 -1.56 -1.00 18.09
C MET A 141 -2.30 -1.85 19.13
N LYS A 142 -2.79 -1.19 20.22
CA LYS A 142 -3.52 -1.84 21.32
C LYS A 142 -4.80 -1.06 21.62
N ASN A 143 -5.57 -0.76 20.59
CA ASN A 143 -6.81 0.02 20.72
C ASN A 143 -8.09 -0.82 20.62
N GLY A 144 -7.97 -2.14 20.49
CA GLY A 144 -9.08 -3.07 20.36
C GLY A 144 -9.86 -2.96 19.03
N ARG A 145 -9.37 -2.12 18.09
CA ARG A 145 -10.04 -1.91 16.79
C ARG A 145 -9.55 -2.95 15.77
N LYS A 146 -10.49 -3.64 15.15
CA LYS A 146 -10.25 -4.65 14.14
C LYS A 146 -10.95 -4.27 12.85
N LEU A 147 -10.17 -4.02 11.81
CA LEU A 147 -10.67 -3.63 10.50
C LEU A 147 -10.81 -4.86 9.59
N LEU A 148 -11.94 -4.98 8.91
CA LEU A 148 -12.10 -5.86 7.75
C LEU A 148 -12.21 -4.99 6.49
N VAL A 149 -11.28 -5.17 5.56
CA VAL A 149 -11.27 -4.52 4.25
C VAL A 149 -11.77 -5.49 3.20
N ILE A 150 -12.93 -5.20 2.63
CA ILE A 150 -13.45 -5.87 1.43
C ILE A 150 -13.11 -5.00 0.23
N LYS A 151 -12.32 -5.52 -0.68
CA LYS A 151 -11.66 -4.73 -1.73
C LYS A 151 -11.69 -5.41 -3.10
N ASP A 152 -11.35 -4.66 -4.13
CA ASP A 152 -10.72 -5.15 -5.35
C ASP A 152 -9.22 -4.77 -5.33
N SER A 153 -8.52 -4.91 -6.46
CA SER A 153 -7.07 -4.63 -6.53
C SER A 153 -6.67 -3.21 -6.12
N PHE A 154 -7.57 -2.23 -6.20
CA PHE A 154 -7.28 -0.86 -5.74
C PHE A 154 -7.00 -0.83 -4.23
N GLY A 155 -7.75 -1.59 -3.42
CA GLY A 155 -7.58 -1.62 -1.98
C GLY A 155 -6.23 -2.17 -1.51
N ASN A 156 -5.49 -2.94 -2.33
CA ASN A 156 -4.19 -3.48 -1.95
C ASN A 156 -3.21 -2.41 -1.49
N ALA A 157 -3.16 -1.29 -2.20
CA ALA A 157 -2.24 -0.19 -1.91
C ALA A 157 -2.60 0.61 -0.65
N GLU A 158 -3.83 0.45 -0.11
CA GLU A 158 -4.25 1.13 1.12
C GLU A 158 -3.75 0.43 2.39
N ILE A 159 -3.54 -0.89 2.34
CA ILE A 159 -3.34 -1.73 3.52
C ILE A 159 -2.15 -1.30 4.39
N PRO A 160 -0.96 -0.97 3.84
CA PRO A 160 0.18 -0.55 4.64
C PRO A 160 -0.10 0.68 5.50
N PHE A 161 -1.01 1.56 5.07
CA PHE A 161 -1.34 2.80 5.78
C PHE A 161 -2.20 2.58 7.01
N TYR A 162 -2.87 1.44 7.14
CA TYR A 162 -3.70 1.11 8.31
C TYR A 162 -2.92 0.50 9.47
N THR A 163 -1.65 0.17 9.30
CA THR A 163 -0.80 -0.49 10.32
C THR A 163 -0.61 0.35 11.59
N ASN A 164 -0.80 1.68 11.51
CA ASN A 164 -0.77 2.59 12.65
C ASN A 164 -2.17 3.00 13.13
N SER A 165 -3.23 2.39 12.60
CA SER A 165 -4.62 2.77 12.88
C SER A 165 -5.38 1.68 13.64
N PHE A 166 -5.16 0.42 13.32
CA PHE A 166 -5.93 -0.72 13.83
C PHE A 166 -5.01 -1.75 14.49
N GLU A 167 -5.52 -2.46 15.51
CA GLU A 167 -4.80 -3.55 16.17
C GLU A 167 -4.68 -4.78 15.27
N GLN A 168 -5.74 -5.08 14.52
CA GLN A 168 -5.76 -6.12 13.51
C GLN A 168 -6.44 -5.62 12.24
N ILE A 169 -5.94 -6.06 11.10
CA ILE A 169 -6.51 -5.75 9.80
C ILE A 169 -6.70 -7.05 9.04
N TYR A 170 -7.90 -7.32 8.59
CA TYR A 170 -8.23 -8.44 7.72
C TYR A 170 -8.55 -7.90 6.33
N VAL A 171 -7.98 -8.50 5.32
CA VAL A 171 -8.11 -8.06 3.92
C VAL A 171 -8.63 -9.19 3.09
N ALA A 172 -9.74 -9.00 2.40
CA ALA A 172 -10.30 -10.00 1.53
C ALA A 172 -10.80 -9.37 0.22
N ASP A 173 -10.55 -10.03 -0.89
CA ASP A 173 -11.05 -9.59 -2.17
C ASP A 173 -12.49 -10.08 -2.39
N VAL A 174 -13.34 -9.17 -2.84
CA VAL A 174 -14.76 -9.43 -3.09
C VAL A 174 -15.02 -10.57 -4.09
N ARG A 175 -14.04 -10.84 -4.96
CA ARG A 175 -14.12 -11.85 -6.02
C ARG A 175 -13.74 -13.25 -5.55
N TYR A 176 -12.95 -13.35 -4.47
CA TYR A 176 -12.29 -14.59 -4.07
C TYR A 176 -12.67 -15.07 -2.68
N LEU A 177 -13.23 -14.22 -1.80
CA LEU A 177 -13.62 -14.63 -0.46
C LEU A 177 -14.72 -15.71 -0.51
N GLU A 178 -14.42 -16.89 0.02
CA GLU A 178 -15.37 -18.01 0.11
C GLU A 178 -16.08 -18.10 1.46
N CYS A 179 -15.55 -17.44 2.50
CA CYS A 179 -16.19 -17.39 3.80
C CYS A 179 -17.50 -16.56 3.79
N ASN A 180 -18.45 -16.93 4.65
CA ASN A 180 -19.61 -16.07 4.90
C ASN A 180 -19.17 -14.80 5.64
N LEU A 181 -19.46 -13.64 5.06
CA LEU A 181 -19.03 -12.35 5.61
C LEU A 181 -19.58 -12.07 7.00
N VAL A 182 -20.83 -12.46 7.27
CA VAL A 182 -21.48 -12.22 8.58
C VAL A 182 -20.83 -13.08 9.66
N SER A 183 -20.58 -14.36 9.36
CA SER A 183 -19.83 -15.26 10.25
C SER A 183 -18.42 -14.74 10.50
N PHE A 184 -17.72 -14.28 9.45
CA PHE A 184 -16.37 -13.74 9.57
C PHE A 184 -16.32 -12.52 10.50
N ILE A 185 -17.21 -11.56 10.31
CA ILE A 185 -17.32 -10.36 11.15
C ILE A 185 -17.52 -10.75 12.61
N LYS A 186 -18.47 -11.65 12.86
CA LYS A 186 -18.83 -12.08 14.22
C LYS A 186 -17.70 -12.86 14.89
N ASP A 187 -17.16 -13.87 14.22
CA ASP A 187 -16.23 -14.82 14.83
C ASP A 187 -14.82 -14.23 15.00
N MET A 188 -14.39 -13.32 14.11
CA MET A 188 -13.15 -12.56 14.26
C MET A 188 -13.29 -11.34 15.18
N GLY A 189 -14.52 -10.97 15.55
CA GLY A 189 -14.79 -9.80 16.40
C GLY A 189 -14.44 -8.49 15.70
N ILE A 190 -14.77 -8.37 14.42
CA ILE A 190 -14.52 -7.17 13.61
C ILE A 190 -15.30 -5.99 14.19
N THR A 191 -14.65 -4.84 14.33
CA THR A 191 -15.26 -3.60 14.83
C THR A 191 -15.57 -2.61 13.72
N ASP A 192 -14.85 -2.70 12.61
CA ASP A 192 -14.92 -1.79 11.47
C ASP A 192 -14.88 -2.58 10.16
N VAL A 193 -15.75 -2.20 9.22
CA VAL A 193 -15.76 -2.79 7.88
C VAL A 193 -15.63 -1.68 6.86
N LEU A 194 -14.63 -1.81 6.00
CA LEU A 194 -14.42 -0.94 4.85
C LEU A 194 -14.69 -1.70 3.56
N PHE A 195 -15.59 -1.18 2.73
CA PHE A 195 -15.71 -1.57 1.33
C PHE A 195 -14.97 -0.52 0.49
N THR A 196 -13.82 -0.91 -0.07
CA THR A 196 -13.01 -0.06 -0.94
C THR A 196 -12.81 -0.75 -2.29
N MET A 197 -13.55 -0.29 -3.27
CA MET A 197 -13.59 -0.91 -4.60
C MET A 197 -13.75 0.16 -5.68
N SER A 198 -13.23 -0.14 -6.86
CA SER A 198 -13.46 0.67 -8.05
C SER A 198 -14.95 0.67 -8.45
N ALA A 199 -15.36 1.69 -9.19
CA ALA A 199 -16.70 1.73 -9.76
C ALA A 199 -17.00 0.50 -10.64
N TYR A 200 -15.99 -0.03 -11.32
CA TYR A 200 -16.10 -1.22 -12.15
C TYR A 200 -16.57 -2.45 -11.33
N SER A 201 -15.99 -2.68 -10.16
CA SER A 201 -16.38 -3.80 -9.29
C SER A 201 -17.77 -3.62 -8.67
N VAL A 202 -18.21 -2.36 -8.46
CA VAL A 202 -19.51 -2.08 -7.81
C VAL A 202 -20.68 -2.12 -8.79
N VAL A 203 -20.46 -1.82 -10.08
CA VAL A 203 -21.53 -1.73 -11.09
C VAL A 203 -21.36 -2.68 -12.27
N GLY A 204 -20.22 -3.39 -12.36
CA GLY A 204 -19.90 -4.36 -13.40
C GLY A 204 -20.27 -5.79 -13.02
N ASP A 205 -19.68 -6.75 -13.70
CA ASP A 205 -19.96 -8.18 -13.53
C ASP A 205 -19.63 -8.71 -12.13
N ASN A 206 -18.77 -8.01 -11.39
CA ASN A 206 -18.42 -8.37 -10.00
C ASN A 206 -19.41 -7.87 -8.94
N ALA A 207 -20.42 -7.06 -9.32
CA ALA A 207 -21.35 -6.47 -8.34
C ALA A 207 -22.16 -7.52 -7.55
N ASP A 208 -22.52 -8.62 -8.21
CA ASP A 208 -23.26 -9.71 -7.58
C ASP A 208 -22.45 -10.42 -6.48
N ASN A 209 -21.11 -10.37 -6.53
CA ASN A 209 -20.26 -10.96 -5.50
C ASN A 209 -20.50 -10.31 -4.14
N ILE A 210 -20.85 -9.02 -4.09
CA ILE A 210 -21.15 -8.32 -2.83
C ILE A 210 -22.35 -8.98 -2.11
N GLN A 211 -23.37 -9.41 -2.87
CA GLN A 211 -24.52 -10.11 -2.31
C GLN A 211 -24.16 -11.55 -1.94
N ASN A 212 -23.32 -12.20 -2.72
CA ASN A 212 -22.87 -13.57 -2.48
C ASN A 212 -22.10 -13.69 -1.15
N LEU A 213 -21.32 -12.66 -0.75
CA LEU A 213 -20.57 -12.66 0.51
C LEU A 213 -21.44 -12.92 1.75
N ILE A 214 -22.71 -12.55 1.74
CA ILE A 214 -23.63 -12.76 2.88
C ILE A 214 -24.50 -14.00 2.71
N ALA A 215 -24.62 -14.52 1.48
CA ALA A 215 -25.47 -15.68 1.18
C ALA A 215 -24.69 -17.01 1.20
N GLN A 216 -23.43 -17.00 0.77
CA GLN A 216 -22.58 -18.20 0.72
C GLN A 216 -22.29 -18.74 2.13
N ASN A 217 -22.23 -20.05 2.28
CA ASN A 217 -21.84 -20.75 3.52
C ASN A 217 -22.48 -20.18 4.80
N ALA A 218 -23.76 -19.79 4.73
CA ALA A 218 -24.45 -19.15 5.83
C ALA A 218 -24.50 -20.06 7.07
N GLY A 219 -24.11 -19.52 8.22
CA GLY A 219 -24.10 -20.25 9.50
C GLY A 219 -22.83 -21.07 9.75
N GLU A 220 -21.83 -21.01 8.89
CA GLU A 220 -20.53 -21.59 9.20
C GLU A 220 -19.88 -20.89 10.40
N THR A 221 -18.98 -21.59 11.07
CA THR A 221 -18.11 -21.04 12.11
C THR A 221 -16.72 -20.88 11.58
N ILE A 222 -16.15 -19.67 11.71
CA ILE A 222 -14.83 -19.35 11.25
C ILE A 222 -13.86 -19.31 12.43
N THR A 223 -12.75 -20.01 12.32
CA THR A 223 -11.73 -20.07 13.36
C THR A 223 -10.37 -19.73 12.80
N ASP A 224 -9.70 -18.76 13.41
CA ASP A 224 -8.29 -18.53 13.11
C ASP A 224 -7.44 -19.59 13.79
N SER A 225 -6.83 -20.46 13.01
CA SER A 225 -5.97 -21.54 13.50
C SER A 225 -4.52 -21.06 13.77
N HIS A 226 -4.19 -19.83 13.35
CA HIS A 226 -2.87 -19.24 13.48
C HIS A 226 -2.86 -18.10 14.48
N ILE A 227 -2.09 -18.26 15.56
CA ILE A 227 -1.96 -17.24 16.62
C ILE A 227 -0.56 -16.64 16.50
N VAL A 228 -0.53 -15.36 16.10
CA VAL A 228 0.72 -14.58 16.06
C VAL A 228 1.11 -14.18 17.49
N PRO A 229 2.39 -14.38 17.90
CA PRO A 229 2.89 -13.80 19.13
C PRO A 229 2.72 -12.27 19.13
N SER A 230 2.59 -11.65 20.30
CA SER A 230 2.41 -10.19 20.40
C SER A 230 3.48 -9.44 19.61
N VAL A 231 3.04 -8.57 18.70
CA VAL A 231 3.94 -7.72 17.90
C VAL A 231 4.61 -6.70 18.82
N THR A 232 5.93 -6.81 18.96
CA THR A 232 6.71 -5.89 19.80
C THR A 232 7.04 -4.60 19.04
N PRO A 233 7.06 -3.44 19.72
CA PRO A 233 7.48 -2.19 19.09
C PRO A 233 8.91 -2.29 18.55
N LYS A 234 9.16 -1.74 17.36
CA LYS A 234 10.51 -1.61 16.81
C LYS A 234 11.31 -0.66 17.72
N THR A 235 12.38 -1.13 18.30
CA THR A 235 13.31 -0.25 19.01
C THR A 235 14.03 0.57 17.95
N VAL A 236 13.61 1.80 17.74
CA VAL A 236 14.34 2.75 16.89
C VAL A 236 15.61 3.08 17.67
N MET A 237 16.73 2.48 17.27
CA MET A 237 18.02 2.97 17.74
C MET A 237 18.20 4.40 17.19
N PRO A 238 18.47 5.41 18.03
CA PRO A 238 18.72 6.74 17.53
C PRO A 238 19.91 6.67 16.57
N THR A 239 19.70 7.07 15.34
CA THR A 239 20.77 7.25 14.35
C THR A 239 21.75 8.24 14.96
N ALA A 240 22.96 7.79 15.26
CA ALA A 240 24.00 8.65 15.79
C ALA A 240 24.25 9.75 14.76
N THR A 241 23.78 10.95 15.06
CA THR A 241 24.11 12.16 14.29
C THR A 241 25.61 12.33 14.41
N SER A 242 26.35 12.03 13.35
CA SER A 242 27.78 12.33 13.27
C SER A 242 27.94 13.84 13.40
N ALA A 243 28.55 14.26 14.51
CA ALA A 243 28.90 15.65 14.72
C ALA A 243 29.86 16.10 13.60
N PRO A 244 29.75 17.33 13.12
CA PRO A 244 30.67 17.85 12.11
C PRO A 244 32.08 17.94 12.71
N THR A 245 33.02 17.21 12.11
CA THR A 245 34.43 17.30 12.45
C THR A 245 34.96 18.66 11.97
N THR A 246 35.19 19.57 12.90
CA THR A 246 35.92 20.82 12.63
C THR A 246 37.39 20.48 12.44
N THR A 247 37.86 20.43 11.21
CA THR A 247 39.27 20.47 10.87
C THR A 247 39.74 21.90 10.94
N SER A 248 40.50 22.22 12.00
CA SER A 248 41.29 23.44 12.07
C SER A 248 42.45 23.37 11.07
N GLY A 249 42.38 24.19 10.04
CA GLY A 249 43.50 24.38 9.12
C GLY A 249 44.59 25.21 9.78
N THR A 250 45.82 24.71 9.75
CA THR A 250 47.03 25.51 9.92
C THR A 250 47.65 25.73 8.54
N ASP A 251 47.72 27.01 8.17
CA ASP A 251 48.46 27.50 7.03
C ASP A 251 49.94 27.14 7.13
N THR A 252 50.54 26.67 6.04
CA THR A 252 51.94 26.90 5.76
C THR A 252 52.11 27.04 4.24
N ALA A 253 52.49 28.24 3.88
CA ALA A 253 52.88 28.63 2.52
C ALA A 253 54.25 28.05 2.14
N ALA A 254 54.40 27.55 0.91
CA ALA A 254 55.66 27.52 0.21
C ALA A 254 55.44 27.51 -1.30
N ASN A 255 55.95 28.54 -1.88
CA ASN A 255 56.18 28.98 -3.23
C ASN A 255 57.12 28.03 -4.00
N THR A 256 56.85 27.72 -5.29
CA THR A 256 57.83 27.76 -6.40
C THR A 256 57.18 27.40 -7.76
N THR A 257 57.20 28.25 -8.60
CA THR A 257 57.54 28.64 -10.00
C THR A 257 57.81 27.51 -11.04
N SER A 258 57.27 27.77 -12.25
CA SER A 258 57.73 27.46 -13.62
C SER A 258 57.49 26.03 -14.15
N THR A 259 57.16 25.77 -15.36
CA THR A 259 57.28 26.44 -16.70
C THR A 259 56.42 25.67 -17.71
N SER A 260 55.93 26.38 -18.68
CA SER A 260 55.34 26.05 -19.98
C SER A 260 55.92 24.84 -20.73
N THR A 261 55.07 24.12 -21.49
CA THR A 261 55.26 23.98 -22.95
C THR A 261 53.96 23.50 -23.60
N GLU A 262 53.59 24.23 -24.62
CA GLU A 262 52.65 23.86 -25.69
C GLU A 262 53.14 22.61 -26.44
N ASP A 263 52.27 21.80 -26.95
CA ASP A 263 52.34 21.46 -28.37
C ASP A 263 51.02 20.95 -28.94
N THR A 264 50.77 21.37 -30.12
CA THR A 264 49.70 21.22 -31.07
C THR A 264 49.74 19.90 -31.81
N SER A 265 48.61 19.42 -32.27
CA SER A 265 48.21 19.04 -33.65
C SER A 265 47.24 17.89 -33.66
N SER A 266 46.07 18.08 -34.14
CA SER A 266 45.51 17.97 -35.50
C SER A 266 45.10 16.54 -35.90
N ALA A 267 43.80 16.39 -36.07
CA ALA A 267 43.05 16.00 -37.26
C ALA A 267 42.95 14.53 -37.72
N LYS A 268 41.69 14.22 -38.07
CA LYS A 268 41.18 13.23 -39.08
C LYS A 268 41.16 11.77 -38.61
N GLU A 269 40.05 11.10 -38.72
CA GLU A 269 38.98 10.97 -39.73
C GLU A 269 37.64 10.64 -39.03
#